data_8fa3a4f6ddb4e1bd53f21fc8a34f372c
#
_entry.id   8fa3a4f6ddb4e1bd53f21fc8a34f372c
#
_cell.length_a   1.000
_cell.length_b   1.000
_cell.length_c   1.000
_cell.angle_alpha   90.00
_cell.angle_beta   90.00
_cell.angle_gamma   90.00
#
_symmetry.space_group_name_H-M   'P 1'
#
loop_
_entity.id
_entity.type
_entity.pdbx_description
1 polymer ?
#
loop_
_entity_poly.entity_id
_entity_poly.type
_entity_poly.pdbx_seq_one_letter_code
_entity_poly.pdbx_strand_id
1 'polypeptide(L)'
;MLFKVTLSICAVLSIASSLATASESGESVAFRSKEWQSLHARDDVDADKTLAMLRKLGCETKVDNHGDHSDVTFRSVEWREITLESHENADRWEQWLNKNGFETLHGHAHAPSEDAIVVEYMQSEWQAQHFEDDRKAAEFMAICKGLGCEVRKGNHSGHIDVSFRCTSRRSLICIDHDEAHSMQSWLEKKGFQTEHVH
;
A
#
# COMPACT_ATOMS: atom_id res chain seq x y z
N MET A 1 8.61 1.77 -79.64
CA MET A 1 8.64 2.55 -78.43
C MET A 1 7.93 1.80 -77.32
N LEU A 2 8.67 1.08 -76.50
CA LEU A 2 8.12 0.29 -75.36
C LEU A 2 8.23 1.15 -74.11
N PHE A 3 7.08 1.50 -73.53
CA PHE A 3 7.03 2.11 -72.17
C PHE A 3 7.02 0.98 -71.13
N LYS A 4 8.08 0.91 -70.34
CA LYS A 4 8.15 0.08 -69.14
C LYS A 4 7.47 0.83 -67.98
N VAL A 5 6.36 0.29 -67.49
CA VAL A 5 5.73 0.72 -66.25
C VAL A 5 6.36 -0.10 -65.10
N THR A 6 7.13 0.57 -64.28
CA THR A 6 7.65 0.00 -63.02
C THR A 6 6.64 0.21 -61.91
N LEU A 7 6.05 -0.91 -61.45
CA LEU A 7 5.15 -0.94 -60.30
C LEU A 7 6.00 -0.90 -59.00
N SER A 8 5.94 0.19 -58.28
CA SER A 8 6.60 0.34 -56.97
C SER A 8 5.65 -0.15 -55.90
N ILE A 9 5.97 -1.32 -55.31
CA ILE A 9 5.22 -1.88 -54.18
C ILE A 9 5.75 -1.15 -52.90
N CYS A 10 4.99 -0.20 -52.36
CA CYS A 10 5.23 0.32 -51.02
C CYS A 10 4.73 -0.70 -49.99
N ALA A 11 5.67 -1.43 -49.41
CA ALA A 11 5.40 -2.22 -48.23
C ALA A 11 5.16 -1.28 -47.02
N VAL A 12 3.92 -1.15 -46.59
CA VAL A 12 3.56 -0.49 -45.34
C VAL A 12 3.88 -1.45 -44.21
N LEU A 13 5.03 -1.26 -43.57
CA LEU A 13 5.31 -1.89 -42.28
C LEU A 13 4.40 -1.26 -41.22
N SER A 14 3.33 -1.96 -40.86
CA SER A 14 2.55 -1.64 -39.67
C SER A 14 3.36 -2.03 -38.46
N ILE A 15 4.03 -1.05 -37.84
CA ILE A 15 4.60 -1.19 -36.51
C ILE A 15 3.43 -1.15 -35.54
N ALA A 16 2.94 -2.35 -35.14
CA ALA A 16 2.06 -2.46 -34.00
C ALA A 16 2.88 -2.11 -32.76
N SER A 17 2.84 -0.83 -32.38
CA SER A 17 3.30 -0.42 -31.06
C SER A 17 2.36 -1.03 -30.03
N SER A 18 2.74 -2.18 -29.49
CA SER A 18 2.19 -2.66 -28.22
C SER A 18 2.59 -1.63 -27.16
N LEU A 19 1.67 -0.73 -26.87
CA LEU A 19 1.67 0.03 -25.63
C LEU A 19 1.51 -1.02 -24.52
N ALA A 20 2.63 -1.60 -24.08
CA ALA A 20 2.73 -2.14 -22.76
C ALA A 20 2.46 -0.95 -21.83
N THR A 21 1.24 -0.85 -21.33
CA THR A 21 0.96 -0.06 -20.14
C THR A 21 1.83 -0.65 -19.06
N ALA A 22 3.04 -0.10 -18.86
CA ALA A 22 3.73 -0.23 -17.61
C ALA A 22 2.71 0.26 -16.58
N SER A 23 2.14 -0.67 -15.82
CA SER A 23 1.50 -0.34 -14.57
C SER A 23 2.55 0.46 -13.81
N GLU A 24 2.29 1.74 -13.60
CA GLU A 24 3.01 2.51 -12.58
C GLU A 24 2.66 1.83 -11.26
N SER A 25 3.37 0.75 -10.96
CA SER A 25 3.27 0.06 -9.70
C SER A 25 4.00 0.92 -8.67
N GLY A 26 3.35 1.98 -8.25
CA GLY A 26 3.76 2.71 -7.06
C GLY A 26 3.80 1.74 -5.89
N GLU A 27 4.79 1.87 -5.02
CA GLU A 27 4.83 1.15 -3.75
C GLU A 27 3.76 1.72 -2.82
N SER A 28 3.04 0.87 -2.12
CA SER A 28 1.98 1.28 -1.20
C SER A 28 2.32 0.89 0.23
N VAL A 29 2.11 1.83 1.15
CA VAL A 29 2.17 1.57 2.59
C VAL A 29 0.78 1.75 3.15
N ALA A 30 0.22 0.69 3.74
CA ALA A 30 -1.00 0.79 4.53
C ALA A 30 -0.64 1.15 5.97
N PHE A 31 -1.48 1.97 6.61
CA PHE A 31 -1.22 2.45 7.96
C PHE A 31 -2.52 2.73 8.71
N ARG A 32 -2.44 2.67 10.04
CA ARG A 32 -3.48 3.16 10.97
C ARG A 32 -2.87 3.51 12.33
N SER A 33 -3.61 4.29 13.12
CA SER A 33 -3.33 4.48 14.55
C SER A 33 -4.65 4.46 15.30
N LYS A 34 -4.92 3.43 16.10
CA LYS A 34 -6.17 3.29 16.87
C LYS A 34 -6.22 4.26 18.04
N GLU A 35 -5.08 4.41 18.68
CA GLU A 35 -4.93 5.27 19.84
C GLU A 35 -4.53 6.69 19.42
N TRP A 36 -4.87 7.67 20.26
CA TRP A 36 -4.40 9.02 20.07
C TRP A 36 -2.88 9.09 20.31
N GLN A 37 -2.16 9.58 19.31
CA GLN A 37 -0.74 9.88 19.37
C GLN A 37 -0.53 11.39 19.51
N SER A 38 0.63 11.82 20.02
CA SER A 38 0.97 13.23 20.17
C SER A 38 2.32 13.53 19.56
N LEU A 39 2.38 14.61 18.79
CA LEU A 39 3.62 15.19 18.26
C LEU A 39 3.78 16.58 18.87
N HIS A 40 4.92 16.78 19.48
CA HIS A 40 5.31 18.07 20.04
C HIS A 40 5.90 18.96 18.93
N ALA A 41 5.25 20.08 18.66
CA ALA A 41 5.72 21.07 17.70
C ALA A 41 6.41 22.23 18.47
N ARG A 42 7.60 22.62 17.98
CA ARG A 42 8.44 23.64 18.62
C ARG A 42 7.89 25.06 18.47
N ASP A 43 7.10 25.27 17.44
CA ASP A 43 6.46 26.56 17.14
C ASP A 43 5.18 26.34 16.32
N ASP A 44 4.41 27.40 16.12
CA ASP A 44 3.14 27.37 15.39
C ASP A 44 3.32 26.97 13.91
N VAL A 45 4.45 27.30 13.30
CA VAL A 45 4.73 26.96 11.90
C VAL A 45 4.96 25.45 11.73
N ASP A 46 5.66 24.83 12.68
CA ASP A 46 5.87 23.38 12.70
C ASP A 46 4.55 22.66 13.04
N ALA A 47 3.74 23.22 13.95
CA ALA A 47 2.41 22.69 14.28
C ALA A 47 1.49 22.70 13.04
N ASP A 48 1.42 23.81 12.31
CA ASP A 48 0.58 23.95 11.12
C ASP A 48 0.99 22.99 10.00
N LYS A 49 2.29 22.82 9.76
CA LYS A 49 2.81 21.87 8.77
C LYS A 49 2.47 20.42 9.14
N THR A 50 2.69 20.05 10.40
CA THR A 50 2.37 18.73 10.93
C THR A 50 0.87 18.45 10.82
N LEU A 51 0.04 19.42 11.21
CA LEU A 51 -1.41 19.33 11.13
C LEU A 51 -1.88 19.16 9.68
N ALA A 52 -1.33 19.93 8.74
CA ALA A 52 -1.67 19.84 7.32
C ALA A 52 -1.30 18.45 6.74
N MET A 53 -0.13 17.94 7.10
CA MET A 53 0.32 16.59 6.68
C MET A 53 -0.60 15.49 7.25
N LEU A 54 -0.89 15.51 8.55
CA LEU A 54 -1.75 14.52 9.19
C LEU A 54 -3.19 14.55 8.64
N ARG A 55 -3.72 15.73 8.35
CA ARG A 55 -5.02 15.88 7.68
C ARG A 55 -5.00 15.33 6.26
N LYS A 56 -3.90 15.53 5.52
CA LYS A 56 -3.73 14.96 4.17
C LYS A 56 -3.66 13.43 4.23
N LEU A 57 -3.08 12.86 5.29
CA LEU A 57 -3.12 11.42 5.57
C LEU A 57 -4.52 10.94 6.01
N GLY A 58 -5.47 11.85 6.20
CA GLY A 58 -6.83 11.54 6.61
C GLY A 58 -6.98 11.25 8.11
N CYS A 59 -6.03 11.68 8.93
CA CYS A 59 -6.12 11.53 10.37
C CYS A 59 -7.14 12.50 10.99
N GLU A 60 -7.83 12.07 12.04
CA GLU A 60 -8.46 12.97 12.99
C GLU A 60 -7.37 13.72 13.75
N THR A 61 -7.51 15.02 13.92
CA THR A 61 -6.47 15.85 14.55
C THR A 61 -7.03 16.81 15.57
N LYS A 62 -6.26 17.10 16.63
CA LYS A 62 -6.51 18.15 17.62
C LYS A 62 -5.21 18.91 17.84
N VAL A 63 -5.30 20.16 18.23
CA VAL A 63 -4.15 21.00 18.61
C VAL A 63 -4.40 21.53 20.00
N ASP A 64 -3.41 21.46 20.84
CA ASP A 64 -3.40 22.03 22.19
C ASP A 64 -2.18 22.95 22.33
N ASN A 65 -2.44 24.23 22.64
CA ASN A 65 -1.41 25.26 22.69
C ASN A 65 -1.00 25.50 24.12
N HIS A 66 0.28 25.39 24.41
CA HIS A 66 0.87 25.55 25.74
C HIS A 66 1.94 26.65 25.75
N GLY A 67 1.51 27.89 25.65
CA GLY A 67 2.41 29.04 25.71
C GLY A 67 3.32 29.17 24.50
N ASP A 68 4.53 28.61 24.58
CA ASP A 68 5.56 28.71 23.53
C ASP A 68 5.67 27.47 22.60
N HIS A 69 4.80 26.48 22.81
CA HIS A 69 4.77 25.27 22.00
C HIS A 69 3.34 24.74 21.80
N SER A 70 3.18 23.86 20.84
CA SER A 70 1.90 23.24 20.52
C SER A 70 2.02 21.72 20.43
N ASP A 71 1.06 21.00 20.99
CA ASP A 71 0.92 19.57 20.81
C ASP A 71 -0.13 19.28 19.74
N VAL A 72 0.28 18.55 18.71
CA VAL A 72 -0.61 18.05 17.68
C VAL A 72 -0.95 16.60 17.98
N THR A 73 -2.17 16.35 18.43
CA THR A 73 -2.65 14.99 18.67
C THR A 73 -3.43 14.48 17.48
N PHE A 74 -3.28 13.20 17.16
CA PHE A 74 -3.88 12.60 15.99
C PHE A 74 -4.20 11.11 16.19
N ARG A 75 -5.13 10.60 15.36
CA ARG A 75 -5.37 9.17 15.18
C ARG A 75 -5.95 8.88 13.81
N SER A 76 -5.82 7.63 13.35
CA SER A 76 -6.47 7.08 12.15
C SER A 76 -6.93 5.66 12.46
N VAL A 77 -8.15 5.50 12.96
CA VAL A 77 -8.67 4.21 13.43
C VAL A 77 -8.77 3.19 12.29
N GLU A 78 -9.13 3.65 11.11
CA GLU A 78 -9.28 2.83 9.92
C GLU A 78 -7.96 2.71 9.16
N TRP A 79 -7.75 1.55 8.52
CA TRP A 79 -6.64 1.38 7.60
C TRP A 79 -6.77 2.34 6.41
N ARG A 80 -5.70 3.05 6.14
CA ARG A 80 -5.51 3.94 4.99
C ARG A 80 -4.27 3.55 4.23
N GLU A 81 -4.11 4.09 3.03
CA GLU A 81 -2.93 3.85 2.22
C GLU A 81 -2.34 5.15 1.71
N ILE A 82 -1.03 5.13 1.49
CA ILE A 82 -0.31 6.09 0.65
C ILE A 82 0.40 5.32 -0.45
N THR A 83 0.34 5.84 -1.67
CA THR A 83 1.10 5.32 -2.81
C THR A 83 2.29 6.22 -3.05
N LEU A 84 3.45 5.63 -3.25
CA LEU A 84 4.75 6.29 -3.34
C LEU A 84 5.46 5.89 -4.63
N GLU A 85 6.32 6.76 -5.14
CA GLU A 85 6.97 6.59 -6.44
C GLU A 85 8.06 5.51 -6.44
N SER A 86 8.63 5.19 -5.25
CA SER A 86 9.73 4.24 -5.12
C SER A 86 9.69 3.52 -3.77
N HIS A 87 10.30 2.35 -3.73
CA HIS A 87 10.49 1.56 -2.52
C HIS A 87 11.25 2.33 -1.43
N GLU A 88 12.31 3.05 -1.79
CA GLU A 88 13.06 3.88 -0.84
C GLU A 88 12.19 4.95 -0.16
N ASN A 89 11.27 5.55 -0.91
CA ASN A 89 10.30 6.49 -0.33
C ASN A 89 9.29 5.77 0.56
N ALA A 90 8.86 4.57 0.18
CA ALA A 90 7.95 3.76 0.99
C ALA A 90 8.59 3.38 2.33
N ASP A 91 9.85 2.93 2.32
CA ASP A 91 10.61 2.61 3.54
C ASP A 91 10.77 3.82 4.47
N ARG A 92 11.05 5.00 3.91
CA ARG A 92 11.15 6.25 4.71
C ARG A 92 9.81 6.61 5.35
N TRP A 93 8.72 6.45 4.62
CA TRP A 93 7.39 6.72 5.14
C TRP A 93 6.98 5.68 6.18
N GLU A 94 7.25 4.40 5.94
CA GLU A 94 7.00 3.35 6.91
C GLU A 94 7.75 3.60 8.22
N GLN A 95 9.05 3.89 8.16
CA GLN A 95 9.86 4.23 9.34
C GLN A 95 9.31 5.46 10.09
N TRP A 96 8.89 6.49 9.35
CA TRP A 96 8.30 7.68 9.97
C TRP A 96 6.98 7.36 10.64
N LEU A 97 6.10 6.60 9.98
CA LEU A 97 4.81 6.19 10.51
C LEU A 97 4.99 5.35 11.78
N ASN A 98 5.83 4.33 11.75
CA ASN A 98 6.13 3.47 12.90
C ASN A 98 6.70 4.26 14.08
N LYS A 99 7.66 5.15 13.82
CA LYS A 99 8.23 6.03 14.85
C LYS A 99 7.18 6.93 15.54
N ASN A 100 6.11 7.26 14.82
CA ASN A 100 5.04 8.13 15.32
C ASN A 100 3.79 7.36 15.77
N GLY A 101 3.92 6.05 16.04
CA GLY A 101 2.88 5.23 16.66
C GLY A 101 1.79 4.75 15.73
N PHE A 102 2.04 4.74 14.42
CA PHE A 102 1.17 4.05 13.48
C PHE A 102 1.55 2.56 13.38
N GLU A 103 0.54 1.71 13.24
CA GLU A 103 0.70 0.35 12.73
C GLU A 103 0.84 0.46 11.21
N THR A 104 1.79 -0.25 10.62
CA THR A 104 2.02 -0.24 9.15
C THR A 104 1.95 -1.64 8.55
N LEU A 105 1.65 -1.70 7.26
CA LEU A 105 1.81 -2.88 6.42
C LEU A 105 2.46 -2.44 5.12
N HIS A 106 3.66 -2.93 4.87
CA HIS A 106 4.40 -2.72 3.64
C HIS A 106 5.02 -4.05 3.19
N GLY A 107 4.55 -4.55 2.07
CA GLY A 107 5.05 -5.81 1.49
C GLY A 107 6.32 -5.58 0.69
N HIS A 108 7.44 -6.06 1.21
CA HIS A 108 8.75 -5.96 0.56
C HIS A 108 8.93 -7.03 -0.52
N ALA A 109 9.60 -6.70 -1.62
CA ALA A 109 9.94 -7.66 -2.68
C ALA A 109 10.98 -8.69 -2.22
N HIS A 110 11.79 -8.34 -1.22
CA HIS A 110 12.82 -9.19 -0.61
C HIS A 110 12.90 -8.93 0.88
N ALA A 111 13.34 -9.92 1.66
CA ALA A 111 13.64 -9.72 3.08
C ALA A 111 14.78 -8.68 3.23
N PRO A 112 14.64 -7.69 4.12
CA PRO A 112 15.59 -6.59 4.22
C PRO A 112 16.94 -6.99 4.85
N SER A 113 16.97 -8.06 5.65
CA SER A 113 18.18 -8.62 6.25
C SER A 113 17.99 -10.11 6.56
N GLU A 114 19.10 -10.86 6.69
CA GLU A 114 19.08 -12.28 7.05
C GLU A 114 18.59 -12.53 8.48
N ASP A 115 18.72 -11.54 9.36
CA ASP A 115 18.31 -11.65 10.78
C ASP A 115 16.88 -11.14 11.03
N ALA A 116 16.16 -10.69 10.01
CA ALA A 116 14.80 -10.17 10.17
C ALA A 116 13.81 -11.32 10.36
N ILE A 117 12.91 -11.18 11.32
CA ILE A 117 11.74 -12.05 11.46
C ILE A 117 10.77 -11.68 10.37
N VAL A 118 10.54 -12.56 9.41
CA VAL A 118 9.68 -12.26 8.26
C VAL A 118 8.64 -13.34 8.03
N VAL A 119 7.49 -12.92 7.51
CA VAL A 119 6.49 -13.80 6.93
C VAL A 119 6.49 -13.59 5.43
N GLU A 120 6.95 -14.58 4.69
CA GLU A 120 6.81 -14.58 3.24
C GLU A 120 5.41 -15.02 2.83
N TYR A 121 4.88 -14.42 1.78
CA TYR A 121 3.54 -14.73 1.28
C TYR A 121 3.41 -14.50 -0.22
N MET A 122 2.45 -15.20 -0.81
CA MET A 122 2.00 -14.98 -2.18
C MET A 122 0.55 -15.47 -2.35
N GLN A 123 -0.12 -14.95 -3.36
CA GLN A 123 -1.45 -15.40 -3.80
C GLN A 123 -1.57 -15.21 -5.30
N SER A 124 -1.26 -16.23 -6.08
CA SER A 124 -1.22 -16.15 -7.54
C SER A 124 -2.60 -16.04 -8.19
N GLU A 125 -3.60 -16.69 -7.60
CA GLU A 125 -4.96 -16.71 -8.11
C GLU A 125 -5.79 -15.56 -7.51
N TRP A 126 -6.75 -15.04 -8.29
CA TRP A 126 -7.68 -14.05 -7.78
C TRP A 126 -8.54 -14.65 -6.67
N GLN A 127 -8.46 -14.05 -5.50
CA GLN A 127 -9.39 -14.27 -4.39
C GLN A 127 -10.37 -13.12 -4.32
N ALA A 128 -11.59 -13.39 -3.83
CA ALA A 128 -12.60 -12.36 -3.64
C ALA A 128 -13.16 -12.41 -2.22
N GLN A 129 -13.39 -11.23 -1.66
CA GLN A 129 -14.04 -11.08 -0.37
C GLN A 129 -15.25 -10.14 -0.51
N HIS A 130 -16.37 -10.53 0.08
CA HIS A 130 -17.64 -9.82 0.10
C HIS A 130 -17.73 -8.87 1.27
N PHE A 131 -18.28 -7.68 1.02
CA PHE A 131 -18.54 -6.67 2.03
C PHE A 131 -19.94 -6.06 1.82
N GLU A 132 -20.63 -5.80 2.93
CA GLU A 132 -21.88 -5.02 2.96
C GLU A 132 -21.62 -3.53 3.22
N ASP A 133 -20.42 -3.19 3.73
CA ASP A 133 -20.01 -1.87 4.19
C ASP A 133 -18.86 -1.38 3.32
N ASP A 134 -19.06 -0.22 2.66
CA ASP A 134 -18.05 0.41 1.78
C ASP A 134 -16.77 0.78 2.52
N ARG A 135 -16.88 1.17 3.79
CA ARG A 135 -15.72 1.51 4.64
C ARG A 135 -14.86 0.27 4.92
N LYS A 136 -15.48 -0.86 5.28
CA LYS A 136 -14.76 -2.13 5.50
C LYS A 136 -14.12 -2.64 4.21
N ALA A 137 -14.78 -2.47 3.08
CA ALA A 137 -14.21 -2.77 1.78
C ALA A 137 -12.99 -1.90 1.49
N ALA A 138 -13.06 -0.59 1.77
CA ALA A 138 -11.95 0.34 1.58
C ALA A 138 -10.76 0.02 2.50
N GLU A 139 -11.00 -0.29 3.78
CA GLU A 139 -9.95 -0.75 4.70
C GLU A 139 -9.26 -2.02 4.19
N PHE A 140 -10.02 -3.00 3.74
CA PHE A 140 -9.45 -4.24 3.22
C PHE A 140 -8.65 -4.01 1.93
N MET A 141 -9.12 -3.12 1.05
CA MET A 141 -8.36 -2.70 -0.13
C MET A 141 -7.04 -2.03 0.25
N ALA A 142 -7.04 -1.14 1.25
CA ALA A 142 -5.83 -0.48 1.73
C ALA A 142 -4.82 -1.50 2.26
N ILE A 143 -5.27 -2.49 3.05
CA ILE A 143 -4.43 -3.59 3.52
C ILE A 143 -3.83 -4.37 2.35
N CYS A 144 -4.67 -4.82 1.40
CA CYS A 144 -4.19 -5.59 0.25
C CYS A 144 -3.16 -4.83 -0.59
N LYS A 145 -3.35 -3.53 -0.78
CA LYS A 145 -2.39 -2.68 -1.50
C LYS A 145 -1.09 -2.49 -0.72
N GLY A 146 -1.16 -2.27 0.61
CA GLY A 146 0.01 -2.26 1.47
C GLY A 146 0.79 -3.57 1.40
N LEU A 147 0.11 -4.70 1.26
CA LEU A 147 0.74 -6.01 0.99
C LEU A 147 1.28 -6.14 -0.45
N GLY A 148 1.19 -5.11 -1.29
CA GLY A 148 1.64 -5.14 -2.68
C GLY A 148 0.80 -6.02 -3.59
N CYS A 149 -0.47 -6.27 -3.24
CA CYS A 149 -1.40 -7.01 -4.07
C CYS A 149 -2.00 -6.14 -5.17
N GLU A 150 -2.29 -6.74 -6.31
CA GLU A 150 -3.25 -6.18 -7.25
C GLU A 150 -4.65 -6.26 -6.66
N VAL A 151 -5.41 -5.17 -6.74
CA VAL A 151 -6.75 -5.08 -6.14
C VAL A 151 -7.78 -4.57 -7.14
N ARG A 152 -8.97 -5.17 -7.13
CA ARG A 152 -10.12 -4.75 -7.94
C ARG A 152 -11.34 -4.63 -7.05
N LYS A 153 -12.15 -3.60 -7.28
CA LYS A 153 -13.45 -3.43 -6.63
C LYS A 153 -14.55 -3.70 -7.64
N GLY A 154 -15.50 -4.54 -7.28
CA GLY A 154 -16.73 -4.81 -8.01
C GLY A 154 -17.95 -4.53 -7.14
N ASN A 155 -19.10 -4.33 -7.77
CA ASN A 155 -20.39 -4.24 -7.09
C ASN A 155 -21.37 -5.19 -7.76
N HIS A 156 -22.05 -6.02 -6.98
CA HIS A 156 -23.15 -6.81 -7.49
C HIS A 156 -24.24 -6.97 -6.42
N SER A 157 -25.52 -6.88 -6.86
CA SER A 157 -26.68 -7.12 -5.98
C SER A 157 -26.68 -6.36 -4.64
N GLY A 158 -26.06 -5.15 -4.61
CA GLY A 158 -25.98 -4.33 -3.39
C GLY A 158 -24.80 -4.67 -2.46
N HIS A 159 -23.96 -5.62 -2.84
CA HIS A 159 -22.72 -5.99 -2.13
C HIS A 159 -21.48 -5.49 -2.87
N ILE A 160 -20.39 -5.34 -2.13
CA ILE A 160 -19.10 -4.92 -2.64
C ILE A 160 -18.17 -6.12 -2.64
N ASP A 161 -17.62 -6.44 -3.82
CA ASP A 161 -16.58 -7.45 -3.97
C ASP A 161 -15.23 -6.79 -4.06
N VAL A 162 -14.31 -7.21 -3.20
CA VAL A 162 -12.90 -6.87 -3.31
C VAL A 162 -12.15 -8.11 -3.75
N SER A 163 -11.68 -8.09 -5.00
CA SER A 163 -10.83 -9.14 -5.54
C SER A 163 -9.37 -8.72 -5.43
N PHE A 164 -8.51 -9.64 -5.03
CA PHE A 164 -7.08 -9.38 -4.85
C PHE A 164 -6.24 -10.58 -5.27
N ARG A 165 -5.00 -10.32 -5.64
CA ARG A 165 -3.94 -11.31 -5.87
C ARG A 165 -2.58 -10.69 -5.64
N CYS A 166 -1.60 -11.53 -5.28
CA CYS A 166 -0.20 -11.17 -5.12
C CYS A 166 0.65 -12.20 -5.88
N THR A 167 0.98 -11.92 -7.14
CA THR A 167 1.62 -12.90 -8.05
C THR A 167 3.11 -13.05 -7.78
N SER A 168 3.74 -12.08 -7.12
CA SER A 168 5.13 -12.15 -6.69
C SER A 168 5.18 -12.49 -5.21
N ARG A 169 6.17 -13.33 -4.81
CA ARG A 169 6.45 -13.56 -3.40
C ARG A 169 6.91 -12.25 -2.76
N ARG A 170 6.37 -11.95 -1.59
CA ARG A 170 6.68 -10.76 -0.80
C ARG A 170 6.92 -11.13 0.65
N SER A 171 7.54 -10.23 1.40
CA SER A 171 7.87 -10.40 2.81
C SER A 171 7.25 -9.29 3.64
N LEU A 172 6.69 -9.63 4.80
CA LEU A 172 6.38 -8.70 5.88
C LEU A 172 7.44 -8.81 6.96
N ILE A 173 7.96 -7.69 7.41
CA ILE A 173 8.85 -7.61 8.56
C ILE A 173 7.98 -7.60 9.82
N CYS A 174 8.33 -8.46 10.77
CA CYS A 174 7.65 -8.56 12.06
C CYS A 174 8.59 -8.17 13.19
N ILE A 175 8.03 -7.58 14.25
CA ILE A 175 8.78 -7.13 15.42
C ILE A 175 9.29 -8.33 16.23
N ASP A 176 8.45 -9.37 16.30
CA ASP A 176 8.73 -10.61 17.05
C ASP A 176 8.00 -11.82 16.42
N HIS A 177 8.25 -13.00 16.97
CA HIS A 177 7.63 -14.24 16.49
C HIS A 177 6.12 -14.31 16.74
N ASP A 178 5.61 -13.71 17.79
CA ASP A 178 4.18 -13.70 18.09
C ASP A 178 3.42 -12.88 17.04
N GLU A 179 3.97 -11.75 16.63
CA GLU A 179 3.45 -10.98 15.52
C GLU A 179 3.53 -11.76 14.20
N ALA A 180 4.67 -12.40 13.92
CA ALA A 180 4.84 -13.22 12.72
C ALA A 180 3.79 -14.33 12.63
N HIS A 181 3.56 -15.08 13.71
CA HIS A 181 2.53 -16.11 13.76
C HIS A 181 1.12 -15.55 13.59
N SER A 182 0.84 -14.37 14.17
CA SER A 182 -0.44 -13.70 14.02
C SER A 182 -0.69 -13.28 12.58
N MET A 183 0.32 -12.69 11.93
CA MET A 183 0.28 -12.28 10.53
C MET A 183 0.16 -13.47 9.59
N GLN A 184 0.94 -14.51 9.81
CA GLN A 184 0.85 -15.76 9.04
C GLN A 184 -0.57 -16.32 9.11
N SER A 185 -1.12 -16.48 10.32
CA SER A 185 -2.48 -16.99 10.52
C SER A 185 -3.54 -16.14 9.83
N TRP A 186 -3.37 -14.81 9.85
CA TRP A 186 -4.29 -13.89 9.16
C TRP A 186 -4.21 -14.04 7.64
N LEU A 187 -3.00 -14.10 7.08
CA LEU A 187 -2.76 -14.27 5.65
C LEU A 187 -3.34 -15.59 5.14
N GLU A 188 -3.10 -16.69 5.84
CA GLU A 188 -3.64 -18.02 5.51
C GLU A 188 -5.17 -18.03 5.48
N LYS A 189 -5.83 -17.40 6.47
CA LYS A 189 -7.29 -17.23 6.50
C LYS A 189 -7.83 -16.43 5.33
N LYS A 190 -6.98 -15.61 4.68
CA LYS A 190 -7.31 -14.85 3.47
C LYS A 190 -6.95 -15.58 2.18
N GLY A 191 -6.38 -16.77 2.27
CA GLY A 191 -6.05 -17.64 1.14
C GLY A 191 -4.63 -17.46 0.60
N PHE A 192 -3.77 -16.70 1.29
CA PHE A 192 -2.37 -16.61 0.91
C PHE A 192 -1.62 -17.90 1.25
N GLN A 193 -0.69 -18.27 0.41
CA GLN A 193 0.37 -19.22 0.73
C GLN A 193 1.44 -18.48 1.53
N THR A 194 1.82 -19.01 2.68
CA THR A 194 2.74 -18.34 3.61
C THR A 194 3.89 -19.22 4.01
N GLU A 195 5.01 -18.61 4.38
CA GLU A 195 6.17 -19.25 4.97
C GLU A 195 6.76 -18.30 6.03
N HIS A 196 7.00 -18.82 7.24
CA HIS A 196 7.70 -18.07 8.28
C HIS A 196 9.18 -18.40 8.20
N VAL A 197 10.00 -17.40 7.94
CA VAL A 197 11.47 -17.54 7.79
C VAL A 197 12.14 -16.99 9.04
N HIS A 198 13.14 -17.73 9.52
CA HIS A 198 13.95 -17.41 10.70
C HIS A 198 15.35 -17.00 10.30
#